data_794f627c95f9db323d5d7558c9bbe230
#
_entry.id   794f627c95f9db323d5d7558c9bbe230
#
_cell.length_a   1.000
_cell.length_b   1.000
_cell.length_c   1.000
_cell.angle_alpha   90.00
_cell.angle_beta   90.00
_cell.angle_gamma   90.00
#
_symmetry.space_group_name_H-M   'P 1'
#
loop_
_entity.id
_entity.type
_entity.pdbx_description
1 polymer ?
#
loop_
_entity_poly.entity_id
_entity_poly.type
_entity_poly.pdbx_seq_one_letter_code
_entity_poly.pdbx_strand_id
1 'polypeptide(L)' 'MTSEFMRQVHLKTAQQYKAQGHSVQYVLAHFHKVGIPDDEIPELLPLVGFTDEQDPKALNHFD' A
#
# COMPACT_ATOMS: atom_id res chain seq x y z
N MET A 1 -10.82 13.61 5.03
CA MET A 1 -11.14 12.37 4.30
C MET A 1 -10.75 12.50 2.85
N THR A 2 -10.10 11.48 2.33
CA THR A 2 -9.63 11.50 0.95
C THR A 2 -10.80 11.27 0.00
N SER A 3 -10.88 12.06 -1.07
CA SER A 3 -11.96 11.90 -2.04
C SER A 3 -11.82 10.58 -2.78
N GLU A 4 -12.94 10.10 -3.31
CA GLU A 4 -12.94 8.85 -4.04
C GLU A 4 -11.99 8.93 -5.24
N PHE A 5 -12.02 10.06 -5.93
CA PHE A 5 -11.14 10.22 -7.08
C PHE A 5 -9.67 10.14 -6.69
N MET A 6 -9.31 10.83 -5.60
CA MET A 6 -7.91 10.82 -5.17
C MET A 6 -7.48 9.45 -4.70
N ARG A 7 -8.38 8.73 -4.02
CA ARG A 7 -8.06 7.37 -3.62
C ARG A 7 -7.77 6.49 -4.81
N GLN A 8 -8.57 6.60 -5.86
CA GLN A 8 -8.37 5.82 -7.07
C GLN A 8 -7.02 6.14 -7.70
N VAL A 9 -6.69 7.41 -7.79
CA VAL A 9 -5.43 7.84 -8.40
C VAL A 9 -4.25 7.27 -7.62
N HIS A 10 -4.26 7.43 -6.30
CA HIS A 10 -3.13 6.99 -5.51
C HIS A 10 -3.07 5.48 -5.39
N LEU A 11 -4.23 4.83 -5.41
CA LEU A 11 -4.27 3.38 -5.41
C LEU A 11 -3.61 2.84 -6.67
N LYS A 12 -3.93 3.42 -7.80
CA LYS A 12 -3.36 2.97 -9.06
C LYS A 12 -1.85 3.18 -9.09
N THR A 13 -1.40 4.33 -8.59
CA THR A 13 0.01 4.61 -8.49
C THR A 13 0.72 3.58 -7.61
N ALA A 14 0.10 3.24 -6.50
CA ALA A 14 0.69 2.26 -5.59
C ALA A 14 0.75 0.88 -6.23
N GLN A 15 -0.27 0.53 -7.00
CA GLN A 15 -0.25 -0.74 -7.72
C GLN A 15 0.91 -0.79 -8.70
N GLN A 16 1.21 0.32 -9.34
CA GLN A 16 2.35 0.39 -10.25
C GLN A 16 3.66 0.22 -9.49
N TYR A 17 3.76 0.85 -8.32
CA TYR A 17 4.97 0.70 -7.52
C TYR A 17 5.18 -0.76 -7.13
N LYS A 18 4.10 -1.42 -6.73
CA LYS A 18 4.22 -2.83 -6.37
C LYS A 18 4.67 -3.66 -7.56
N ALA A 19 4.12 -3.39 -8.72
CA ALA A 19 4.49 -4.11 -9.93
C ALA A 19 5.95 -3.88 -10.31
N GLN A 20 6.49 -2.73 -9.92
CA GLN A 20 7.89 -2.41 -10.18
C GLN A 20 8.84 -3.00 -9.14
N GLY A 21 8.30 -3.66 -8.13
CA GLY A 21 9.13 -4.30 -7.13
C GLY A 21 9.38 -3.49 -5.88
N HIS A 22 8.68 -2.37 -5.72
CA HIS A 22 8.84 -1.56 -4.52
C HIS A 22 8.20 -2.23 -3.32
N SER A 23 8.77 -2.00 -2.14
CA SER A 23 8.28 -2.60 -0.92
C SER A 23 7.02 -1.89 -0.43
N VAL A 24 6.35 -2.54 0.54
CA VAL A 24 5.18 -1.93 1.16
C VAL A 24 5.55 -0.62 1.84
N GLN A 25 6.75 -0.54 2.40
CA GLN A 25 7.17 0.69 3.07
C GLN A 25 7.30 1.84 2.09
N TYR A 26 7.73 1.54 0.88
CA TYR A 26 7.81 2.56 -0.15
C TYR A 26 6.42 3.11 -0.46
N VAL A 27 5.45 2.21 -0.57
CA VAL A 27 4.07 2.61 -0.85
C VAL A 27 3.48 3.39 0.32
N LEU A 28 3.79 2.96 1.55
CA LEU A 28 3.32 3.69 2.72
C LEU A 28 3.85 5.11 2.74
N ALA A 29 5.13 5.27 2.41
CA ALA A 29 5.72 6.61 2.36
C ALA A 29 5.00 7.47 1.33
N HIS A 30 4.63 6.88 0.20
CA HIS A 30 3.88 7.61 -0.82
C HIS A 30 2.53 8.06 -0.29
N PHE A 31 1.80 7.15 0.37
CA PHE A 31 0.50 7.49 0.92
C PHE A 31 0.60 8.63 1.93
N HIS A 32 1.61 8.59 2.79
CA HIS A 32 1.80 9.68 3.76
C HIS A 32 2.13 10.98 3.06
N LYS A 33 2.95 10.91 2.02
CA LYS A 33 3.39 12.10 1.31
C LYS A 33 2.21 12.80 0.65
N VAL A 34 1.25 12.05 0.13
CA VAL A 34 0.12 12.66 -0.56
C VAL A 34 -1.05 12.94 0.37
N GLY A 35 -0.89 12.68 1.67
CA GLY A 35 -1.88 13.09 2.66
C GLY A 35 -2.99 12.09 2.92
N ILE A 36 -2.78 10.82 2.61
CA ILE A 36 -3.78 9.82 2.94
C ILE A 36 -3.72 9.54 4.44
N PRO A 37 -4.85 9.61 5.15
CA PRO A 37 -4.86 9.37 6.59
C PRO A 37 -4.42 7.95 6.93
N ASP A 38 -3.77 7.83 8.09
CA ASP A 38 -3.29 6.54 8.53
C ASP A 38 -4.40 5.50 8.65
N ASP A 39 -5.59 5.93 9.03
CA ASP A 39 -6.69 4.98 9.22
C ASP A 39 -7.26 4.50 7.90
N GLU A 40 -6.95 5.14 6.79
CA GLU A 40 -7.38 4.67 5.48
C GLU A 40 -6.34 3.75 4.83
N ILE A 41 -5.10 3.84 5.25
CA ILE A 41 -4.03 3.07 4.63
C ILE A 41 -4.26 1.56 4.74
N PRO A 42 -4.66 1.01 5.89
CA PRO A 42 -4.90 -0.44 5.97
C PRO A 42 -5.97 -0.93 5.02
N GLU A 43 -6.91 -0.07 4.65
CA GLU A 43 -7.94 -0.46 3.71
C GLU A 43 -7.43 -0.48 2.28
N LEU A 44 -6.43 0.33 2.00
CA LEU A 44 -5.88 0.43 0.65
C LEU A 44 -4.83 -0.63 0.36
N LEU A 45 -4.08 -1.05 1.36
CA LEU A 45 -2.99 -1.99 1.13
C LEU A 45 -3.44 -3.29 0.47
N PRO A 46 -4.53 -3.92 0.91
CA PRO A 46 -4.98 -5.13 0.22
C PRO A 46 -5.36 -4.88 -1.23
N LEU A 47 -5.87 -3.68 -1.51
CA LEU A 47 -6.27 -3.34 -2.87
C LEU A 47 -5.05 -3.15 -3.77
N VAL A 48 -3.93 -2.75 -3.18
CA VAL A 48 -2.68 -2.65 -3.92
C VAL A 48 -2.09 -4.04 -4.17
N GLY A 49 -2.40 -4.98 -3.29
CA GLY A 49 -1.85 -6.30 -3.36
C GLY A 49 -0.97 -6.67 -2.19
N PHE A 50 -0.89 -5.81 -1.20
CA PHE A 50 -0.16 -6.10 0.03
C PHE A 50 -1.15 -6.59 1.07
N THR A 51 -0.91 -7.76 1.61
CA THR A 51 -1.75 -8.33 2.64
C THR A 51 -0.88 -8.75 3.79
N ASP A 52 -1.50 -9.17 4.87
CA ASP A 52 -0.74 -9.64 6.02
C ASP A 52 0.13 -10.83 5.65
N GLU A 53 -0.33 -11.65 4.75
CA GLU A 53 0.43 -12.82 4.32
C GLU A 53 1.68 -12.44 3.58
N GLN A 54 1.77 -11.22 3.12
CA GLN A 54 2.94 -10.75 2.38
C GLN A 54 3.91 -10.00 3.26
N ASP A 55 3.64 -9.95 4.53
CA ASP A 55 4.57 -9.43 5.49
C ASP A 55 5.85 -10.25 5.39
N PRO A 56 7.01 -9.61 5.27
CA PRO A 56 8.27 -10.33 5.20
C PRO A 56 8.48 -11.28 6.36
N LYS A 57 7.97 -10.91 7.51
CA LYS A 57 8.07 -11.78 8.67
C LYS A 57 7.32 -13.08 8.45
N ALA A 58 6.14 -13.00 7.87
CA ALA A 58 5.36 -14.20 7.59
C ALA A 58 6.08 -15.07 6.57
N LEU A 59 6.71 -14.45 5.60
CA LEU A 59 7.45 -15.20 4.59
C LEU A 59 8.64 -15.92 5.20
N ASN A 60 9.30 -15.30 6.13
CA ASN A 60 10.45 -15.92 6.76
C ASN A 60 10.06 -17.07 7.64
N HIS A 61 8.85 -17.03 8.09
CA HIS A 61 8.41 -17.95 9.09
C HIS A 61 8.49 -19.41 8.64
N PHE A 62 8.16 -19.66 7.42
CA PHE A 62 8.07 -21.05 6.99
C PHE A 62 9.42 -21.65 6.65
N ASP A 63 10.44 -20.85 6.69
CA ASP A 63 11.76 -21.37 6.49
C ASP A 63 12.18 -22.24 7.64
#